data_4c1d0ae2358a63e47d2a3af0d081a9a9
#
_entry.id   4c1d0ae2358a63e47d2a3af0d081a9a9
#
_cell.length_a   1.000
_cell.length_b   1.000
_cell.length_c   1.000
_cell.angle_alpha   90.00
_cell.angle_beta   90.00
_cell.angle_gamma   90.00
#
_symmetry.space_group_name_H-M   'P 1'
#
loop_
_entity.id
_entity.type
_entity.pdbx_description
1 polymer ?
#
loop_
_entity_poly.entity_id
_entity_poly.type
_entity_poly.pdbx_seq_one_letter_code
_entity_poly.pdbx_strand_id
1 'polypeptide(L)'
;MGIQVEFNPDLALRNVSEFKNGNRKEEECIPEDIKEGESYNFLKKGQRNYWLEGEIPLLETRGNNHLSIPVASIIIIESTHFVLNGELWTKGKYKVIEVFDKEDKIHFNGFAKI
;
A
#
# COMPACT_ATOMS: atom_id res chain seq x y z
N MET A 1 25.27 -8.77 -18.51
CA MET A 1 23.81 -8.95 -18.59
C MET A 1 23.21 -8.73 -17.24
N GLY A 2 22.35 -7.76 -17.11
CA GLY A 2 21.74 -7.43 -15.86
C GLY A 2 20.28 -7.85 -15.81
N ILE A 3 19.79 -8.12 -14.60
CA ILE A 3 18.36 -8.32 -14.38
C ILE A 3 17.78 -6.98 -14.04
N GLN A 4 16.79 -6.58 -14.81
CA GLN A 4 16.13 -5.33 -14.56
C GLN A 4 15.09 -5.51 -13.48
N VAL A 5 15.17 -4.71 -12.42
CA VAL A 5 14.22 -4.76 -11.31
C VAL A 5 13.39 -3.50 -11.35
N GLU A 6 12.08 -3.66 -11.41
CA GLU A 6 11.16 -2.54 -11.36
C GLU A 6 10.62 -2.40 -9.95
N PHE A 7 10.63 -1.18 -9.44
CA PHE A 7 10.09 -0.90 -8.12
C PHE A 7 8.65 -0.45 -8.25
N ASN A 8 7.81 -0.92 -7.33
CA ASN A 8 6.43 -0.50 -7.28
C ASN A 8 6.36 0.95 -6.83
N PRO A 9 5.65 1.80 -7.58
CA PRO A 9 5.59 3.22 -7.25
C PRO A 9 4.62 3.56 -6.13
N ASP A 10 3.85 2.61 -5.67
CA ASP A 10 2.85 2.82 -4.63
C ASP A 10 2.58 1.52 -3.89
N LEU A 11 1.90 1.64 -2.75
CA LEU A 11 1.41 0.49 -2.01
C LEU A 11 -0.11 0.57 -2.02
N ALA A 12 -0.76 -0.32 -2.77
CA ALA A 12 -2.22 -0.36 -2.88
C ALA A 12 -2.78 -1.47 -2.00
N LEU A 13 -3.64 -1.10 -1.08
CA LEU A 13 -4.27 -2.04 -0.15
C LEU A 13 -5.79 -1.90 -0.25
N ARG A 14 -6.49 -2.90 0.29
CA ARG A 14 -7.95 -2.93 0.27
C ARG A 14 -8.53 -2.13 1.43
N ASN A 15 -9.81 -1.84 1.35
CA ASN A 15 -10.51 -1.22 2.46
C ASN A 15 -10.65 -2.22 3.60
N VAL A 16 -10.63 -1.72 4.83
CA VAL A 16 -10.70 -2.57 6.03
C VAL A 16 -12.01 -3.38 6.07
N SER A 17 -13.05 -2.93 5.38
CA SER A 17 -14.31 -3.68 5.34
C SER A 17 -14.13 -5.07 4.73
N GLU A 18 -13.16 -5.25 3.84
CA GLU A 18 -12.91 -6.57 3.26
C GLU A 18 -12.35 -7.54 4.28
N PHE A 19 -11.58 -7.05 5.24
CA PHE A 19 -11.14 -7.86 6.36
C PHE A 19 -12.31 -8.21 7.28
N LYS A 20 -13.14 -7.22 7.58
CA LYS A 20 -14.30 -7.43 8.45
C LYS A 20 -15.29 -8.40 7.84
N ASN A 21 -15.36 -8.46 6.52
CA ASN A 21 -16.24 -9.39 5.81
C ASN A 21 -15.59 -10.76 5.57
N GLY A 22 -14.34 -10.93 5.99
CA GLY A 22 -13.65 -12.20 5.82
C GLY A 22 -13.08 -12.47 4.45
N ASN A 23 -13.08 -11.49 3.56
CA ASN A 23 -12.60 -11.65 2.19
C ASN A 23 -11.08 -11.50 2.09
N ARG A 24 -10.47 -10.79 3.02
CA ARG A 24 -9.03 -10.51 3.02
C ARG A 24 -8.47 -10.61 4.42
N LYS A 25 -7.16 -10.78 4.51
CA LYS A 25 -6.47 -10.73 5.79
C LYS A 25 -6.32 -9.28 6.22
N GLU A 26 -6.16 -9.07 7.52
CA GLU A 26 -6.03 -7.73 8.06
C GLU A 26 -4.90 -6.94 7.41
N GLU A 27 -3.76 -7.60 7.19
CA GLU A 27 -2.58 -6.94 6.61
C GLU A 27 -2.76 -6.61 5.13
N GLU A 28 -3.75 -7.19 4.46
CA GLU A 28 -4.05 -6.85 3.08
C GLU A 28 -4.89 -5.58 2.97
N CYS A 29 -5.32 -5.05 4.10
CA CYS A 29 -6.20 -3.89 4.16
C CYS A 29 -5.53 -2.73 4.87
N ILE A 30 -6.00 -1.52 4.56
CA ILE A 30 -5.55 -0.32 5.25
C ILE A 30 -6.20 -0.31 6.63
N PRO A 31 -5.45 -0.09 7.72
CA PRO A 31 -6.04 0.02 9.05
C PRO A 31 -7.11 1.11 9.09
N GLU A 32 -8.12 0.90 9.91
CA GLU A 32 -9.26 1.81 9.98
C GLU A 32 -8.86 3.22 10.41
N ASP A 33 -7.85 3.33 11.24
CA ASP A 33 -7.49 4.59 11.85
C ASP A 33 -5.97 4.80 11.80
N ILE A 34 -5.46 5.02 10.58
CA ILE A 34 -4.02 5.24 10.40
C ILE A 34 -3.63 6.61 10.93
N LYS A 35 -2.44 6.69 11.52
CA LYS A 35 -1.92 7.92 12.14
C LYS A 35 -0.52 8.22 11.67
N GLU A 36 -0.22 9.49 11.52
CA GLU A 36 1.12 9.93 11.17
C GLU A 36 2.12 9.48 12.22
N GLY A 37 3.29 9.05 11.75
CA GLY A 37 4.35 8.60 12.62
C GLY A 37 4.26 7.15 13.05
N GLU A 38 3.12 6.52 12.84
CA GLU A 38 2.92 5.11 13.21
C GLU A 38 3.32 4.20 12.08
N SER A 39 3.65 2.96 12.43
CA SER A 39 4.02 1.93 11.46
C SER A 39 2.99 0.83 11.46
N TYR A 40 2.76 0.25 10.29
CA TYR A 40 1.76 -0.81 10.11
C TYR A 40 2.32 -1.89 9.21
N ASN A 41 1.81 -3.10 9.36
CA ASN A 41 2.18 -4.23 8.52
C ASN A 41 1.36 -4.23 7.24
N PHE A 42 1.95 -4.78 6.17
CA PHE A 42 1.21 -4.97 4.92
C PHE A 42 1.48 -6.36 4.36
N LEU A 43 0.55 -6.83 3.53
CA LEU A 43 0.65 -8.11 2.85
C LEU A 43 0.08 -7.96 1.45
N LYS A 44 0.86 -8.37 0.45
CA LYS A 44 0.45 -8.32 -0.95
C LYS A 44 0.69 -9.67 -1.59
N LYS A 45 -0.25 -10.12 -2.39
CA LYS A 45 -0.08 -11.32 -3.19
C LYS A 45 0.86 -11.03 -4.35
N GLY A 46 1.76 -11.95 -4.63
CA GLY A 46 2.75 -11.79 -5.68
C GLY A 46 4.03 -11.16 -5.18
N GLN A 47 4.98 -11.04 -6.08
CA GLN A 47 6.26 -10.42 -5.75
C GLN A 47 6.16 -8.93 -6.01
N ARG A 48 6.39 -8.15 -4.96
CA ARG A 48 6.38 -6.70 -5.03
C ARG A 48 7.75 -6.19 -4.60
N ASN A 49 8.30 -5.26 -5.35
CA ASN A 49 9.60 -4.71 -5.05
C ASN A 49 9.42 -3.26 -4.63
N TYR A 50 9.77 -2.97 -3.39
CA TYR A 50 9.65 -1.62 -2.84
C TYR A 50 11.01 -1.06 -2.53
N TRP A 51 11.20 0.20 -2.87
CA TRP A 51 12.41 0.92 -2.51
C TRP A 51 12.30 1.28 -1.04
N LEU A 52 13.20 0.74 -0.22
CA LEU A 52 13.17 1.00 1.22
C LEU A 52 13.49 2.46 1.46
N GLU A 53 12.74 3.06 2.40
CA GLU A 53 12.88 4.46 2.81
C GLU A 53 12.52 5.48 1.73
N GLY A 54 12.05 5.04 0.56
CA GLY A 54 11.53 5.96 -0.44
C GLY A 54 10.09 6.31 -0.11
N GLU A 55 9.73 7.58 -0.24
CA GLU A 55 8.37 8.02 0.04
C GLU A 55 7.46 7.70 -1.15
N ILE A 56 6.38 6.98 -0.89
CA ILE A 56 5.42 6.59 -1.92
C ILE A 56 4.00 6.77 -1.39
N PRO A 57 3.01 6.88 -2.28
CA PRO A 57 1.62 6.96 -1.83
C PRO A 57 1.08 5.62 -1.37
N LEU A 58 0.25 5.65 -0.34
CA LEU A 58 -0.56 4.52 0.08
C LEU A 58 -1.93 4.69 -0.56
N LEU A 59 -2.32 3.72 -1.36
CA LEU A 59 -3.57 3.78 -2.11
C LEU A 59 -4.59 2.81 -1.56
N GLU A 60 -5.84 3.24 -1.54
CA GLU A 60 -6.96 2.35 -1.26
C GLU A 60 -7.50 1.89 -2.61
N THR A 61 -7.55 0.59 -2.83
CA THR A 61 -8.03 0.03 -4.09
C THR A 61 -9.22 -0.87 -3.85
N ARG A 62 -10.14 -0.88 -4.82
CA ARG A 62 -11.31 -1.77 -4.79
C ARG A 62 -11.16 -2.92 -5.78
N GLY A 63 -10.00 -3.00 -6.43
CA GLY A 63 -9.73 -4.07 -7.35
C GLY A 63 -9.82 -3.63 -8.79
N ASN A 64 -10.06 -4.59 -9.67
CA ASN A 64 -10.07 -4.34 -11.10
C ASN A 64 -11.15 -3.34 -11.49
N ASN A 65 -10.83 -2.49 -12.45
CA ASN A 65 -11.75 -1.52 -13.05
C ASN A 65 -12.16 -0.39 -12.10
N HIS A 66 -11.52 -0.27 -10.95
CA HIS A 66 -11.77 0.82 -10.03
C HIS A 66 -10.50 1.63 -9.85
N LEU A 67 -10.67 2.95 -9.78
CA LEU A 67 -9.54 3.82 -9.52
C LEU A 67 -9.11 3.69 -8.08
N SER A 68 -7.80 3.71 -7.86
CA SER A 68 -7.25 3.71 -6.52
C SER A 68 -7.20 5.16 -6.01
N ILE A 69 -7.43 5.32 -4.72
CA ILE A 69 -7.49 6.63 -4.09
C ILE A 69 -6.33 6.77 -3.12
N PRO A 70 -5.50 7.82 -3.26
CA PRO A 70 -4.41 8.02 -2.31
C PRO A 70 -4.97 8.45 -0.95
N VAL A 71 -4.53 7.79 0.10
CA VAL A 71 -5.00 8.08 1.47
C VAL A 71 -3.89 8.57 2.37
N ALA A 72 -2.64 8.33 2.01
CA ALA A 72 -1.51 8.73 2.84
C ALA A 72 -0.21 8.70 2.03
N SER A 73 0.80 9.37 2.57
CA SER A 73 2.17 9.25 2.08
C SER A 73 2.92 8.39 3.09
N ILE A 74 3.66 7.41 2.62
CA ILE A 74 4.34 6.44 3.47
C ILE A 74 5.75 6.17 3.00
N ILE A 75 6.55 5.56 3.87
CA ILE A 75 7.82 4.95 3.46
C ILE A 75 7.77 3.47 3.84
N ILE A 76 8.38 2.65 3.00
CA ILE A 76 8.51 1.22 3.26
C ILE A 76 9.77 1.01 4.07
N ILE A 77 9.65 0.44 5.27
CA ILE A 77 10.80 0.21 6.14
C ILE A 77 11.23 -1.24 6.17
N GLU A 78 10.40 -2.14 5.69
CA GLU A 78 10.72 -3.56 5.65
C GLU A 78 9.91 -4.22 4.55
N SER A 79 10.53 -5.14 3.81
CA SER A 79 9.83 -5.89 2.76
C SER A 79 10.49 -7.25 2.61
N THR A 80 9.69 -8.31 2.64
CA THR A 80 10.16 -9.69 2.57
C THR A 80 9.27 -10.50 1.66
N HIS A 81 9.87 -11.32 0.81
CA HIS A 81 9.12 -12.25 -0.03
C HIS A 81 9.06 -13.62 0.64
N PHE A 82 7.94 -14.30 0.49
CA PHE A 82 7.79 -15.65 1.03
C PHE A 82 6.78 -16.43 0.19
N VAL A 83 6.81 -17.74 0.34
CA VAL A 83 5.91 -18.63 -0.39
C VAL A 83 4.91 -19.22 0.59
N LEU A 84 3.62 -19.15 0.23
CA LEU A 84 2.55 -19.71 1.03
C LEU A 84 1.64 -20.51 0.10
N ASN A 85 1.47 -21.81 0.38
CA ASN A 85 0.64 -22.69 -0.42
C ASN A 85 0.98 -22.65 -1.91
N GLY A 86 2.28 -22.57 -2.23
CA GLY A 86 2.74 -22.55 -3.60
C GLY A 86 2.63 -21.19 -4.28
N GLU A 87 2.20 -20.17 -3.58
CA GLU A 87 2.06 -18.83 -4.13
C GLU A 87 3.06 -17.88 -3.48
N LEU A 88 3.58 -16.99 -4.29
CA LEU A 88 4.54 -15.98 -3.82
C LEU A 88 3.79 -14.77 -3.26
N TRP A 89 4.24 -14.32 -2.10
CA TRP A 89 3.66 -13.18 -1.40
C TRP A 89 4.77 -12.23 -0.97
N THR A 90 4.39 -10.99 -0.72
CA THR A 90 5.29 -9.99 -0.15
C THR A 90 4.64 -9.42 1.11
N LYS A 91 5.40 -9.40 2.19
CA LYS A 91 4.94 -8.78 3.43
C LYS A 91 5.98 -7.79 3.90
N GLY A 92 5.57 -6.87 4.74
CA GLY A 92 6.50 -5.89 5.25
C GLY A 92 5.84 -4.91 6.19
N LYS A 93 6.49 -3.77 6.34
CA LYS A 93 6.04 -2.73 7.24
C LYS A 93 6.26 -1.37 6.59
N TYR A 94 5.33 -0.47 6.80
CA TYR A 94 5.43 0.89 6.33
C TYR A 94 5.18 1.88 7.47
N LYS A 95 5.77 3.06 7.35
CA LYS A 95 5.56 4.13 8.30
C LYS A 95 4.78 5.24 7.61
N VAL A 96 3.77 5.75 8.30
CA VAL A 96 2.92 6.82 7.75
C VAL A 96 3.61 8.17 7.95
N ILE A 97 3.82 8.88 6.86
CA ILE A 97 4.44 10.20 6.88
C ILE A 97 3.37 11.28 6.98
N GLU A 98 2.30 11.13 6.19
CA GLU A 98 1.22 12.10 6.18
C GLU A 98 -0.07 11.40 5.82
N VAL A 99 -1.16 11.73 6.52
CA VAL A 99 -2.49 11.19 6.21
C VAL A 99 -3.28 12.28 5.49
N PHE A 100 -3.88 11.92 4.37
CA PHE A 100 -4.68 12.85 3.58
C PHE A 100 -6.12 12.82 4.07
N ASP A 101 -6.74 13.98 4.23
CA ASP A 101 -8.18 14.05 4.50
C ASP A 101 -8.94 14.05 3.18
N LYS A 102 -10.27 14.14 3.25
CA LYS A 102 -11.09 14.07 2.04
C LYS A 102 -10.79 15.22 1.07
N GLU A 103 -10.57 16.41 1.61
CA GLU A 103 -10.25 17.55 0.78
C GLU A 103 -8.88 17.39 0.15
N ASP A 104 -7.93 16.90 0.92
CA ASP A 104 -6.59 16.64 0.42
C ASP A 104 -6.61 15.58 -0.68
N LYS A 105 -7.48 14.58 -0.56
CA LYS A 105 -7.61 13.56 -1.60
C LYS A 105 -8.07 14.17 -2.91
N ILE A 106 -9.00 15.11 -2.84
CA ILE A 106 -9.48 15.80 -4.03
C ILE A 106 -8.37 16.63 -4.64
N HIS A 107 -7.66 17.36 -3.82
CA HIS A 107 -6.51 18.16 -4.29
C HIS A 107 -5.42 17.25 -4.84
N PHE A 108 -5.19 16.13 -4.20
CA PHE A 108 -4.18 15.21 -4.64
C PHE A 108 -4.51 14.64 -6.02
N ASN A 109 -5.77 14.37 -6.27
CA ASN A 109 -6.19 13.91 -7.59
C ASN A 109 -5.94 14.98 -8.65
N GLY A 110 -6.08 16.25 -8.28
CA GLY A 110 -5.76 17.35 -9.14
C GLY A 110 -4.27 17.64 -9.23
N PHE A 111 -3.54 17.14 -8.29
CA PHE A 111 -2.11 17.32 -8.18
C PHE A 111 -1.37 16.80 -9.42
N ALA A 112 -1.89 15.80 -10.07
CA ALA A 112 -1.29 15.30 -11.29
C ALA A 112 -1.26 16.37 -12.40
N LYS A 113 -2.01 17.43 -12.22
CA LYS A 113 -2.04 18.54 -13.17
C LYS A 113 -1.00 19.61 -12.88
N ILE A 114 -0.37 19.51 -11.77
CA ILE A 114 0.68 20.46 -11.37
C ILE A 114 2.03 20.14 -12.02
#